data_bebc6d1d1a7dd627cca6445b7f73c13f
#
_entry.id   bebc6d1d1a7dd627cca6445b7f73c13f
#
_cell.length_a   1.000
_cell.length_b   1.000
_cell.length_c   1.000
_cell.angle_alpha   90.00
_cell.angle_beta   90.00
_cell.angle_gamma   90.00
#
_symmetry.space_group_name_H-M   'P 1'
#
loop_
_entity.id
_entity.type
_entity.pdbx_description
1 polymer ?
#
loop_
_entity_poly.entity_id
_entity_poly.type
_entity_poly.pdbx_seq_one_letter_code
_entity_poly.pdbx_strand_id
1 'polypeptide(L)'
;PIPVPTSLRISYRVNNVWYVIADQGGGLISGVDSSYGSGSLNFSTGTVTITTGALPDVDSEIIYAWNTPAVYTARGGEALDAPVVRGQTTHGGIAPNSVTVTWSTFTLTDDGHGLLTGTGGAGEVRYATGEWWVRPTTLPAGGTEFTIEYDWGTPIEETFAHPLRAGDGTLELTLANPNIKPGTVQVEWNLLVLDYAAAVGVTTQFVPNPATTAFTPFDPIKSIRDDGAGVLPISGGTNGAINYSAGTVDFLPDVTVQIPKPLFENVVLGTSSVPSGGFTTVKTTWRTMFKGWEYIPAGAQYPSDETGYVTVRYRVTGGDTTATETLTLTTLTLDLTPGYAEIISAGSVRFLLAGTLYVETAGQIYRAPGPDTGAGTLSGSLDPSSGRVILSSWVTGSNIVTLQSMVTSLDVRPLDEVVFRTPTSPLKSGTLQLRWTTYDGTAKSKTVDGTGLLEDTDCTIQVDYPLGIVRARFGQWKTDASLSPEEKLEVWYDPDARIDFAGTLKIW
;
A
#
# COMPACT_ATOMS: atom_id res chain seq x y z
N PRO A 1 -11.88 -19.06 7.82
CA PRO A 1 -12.18 -17.67 7.52
C PRO A 1 -11.53 -16.77 8.58
N ILE A 2 -11.05 -15.62 8.16
CA ILE A 2 -10.45 -14.63 9.05
C ILE A 2 -11.53 -13.62 9.41
N PRO A 3 -11.76 -13.37 10.71
CA PRO A 3 -12.73 -12.37 11.15
C PRO A 3 -12.36 -10.95 10.71
N VAL A 4 -13.36 -10.13 10.45
CA VAL A 4 -13.14 -8.67 10.40
C VAL A 4 -12.57 -8.24 11.74
N PRO A 5 -11.49 -7.44 11.76
CA PRO A 5 -10.91 -6.94 13.00
C PRO A 5 -11.97 -6.29 13.89
N THR A 6 -11.87 -6.53 15.19
CA THR A 6 -12.82 -6.11 16.25
C THR A 6 -14.20 -6.77 16.20
N SER A 7 -14.49 -7.62 15.22
CA SER A 7 -15.80 -8.29 15.12
C SER A 7 -15.90 -9.59 15.94
N LEU A 8 -14.77 -10.24 16.26
CA LEU A 8 -14.80 -11.52 16.97
C LEU A 8 -15.30 -11.33 18.40
N ARG A 9 -16.31 -12.14 18.75
CA ARG A 9 -16.84 -12.27 20.10
C ARG A 9 -16.94 -13.72 20.47
N ILE A 10 -16.53 -14.07 21.66
CA ILE A 10 -16.52 -15.45 22.16
C ILE A 10 -17.37 -15.46 23.43
N SER A 11 -18.41 -16.27 23.41
CA SER A 11 -19.36 -16.41 24.52
C SER A 11 -19.23 -17.80 25.13
N TYR A 12 -19.15 -17.90 26.44
CA TYR A 12 -19.20 -19.14 27.19
C TYR A 12 -20.00 -18.94 28.48
N ARG A 13 -20.48 -20.01 29.05
CA ARG A 13 -21.42 -19.94 30.18
C ARG A 13 -20.75 -20.42 31.46
N VAL A 14 -20.91 -19.67 32.55
CA VAL A 14 -20.43 -20.00 33.89
C VAL A 14 -21.56 -19.79 34.87
N ASN A 15 -21.96 -20.81 35.61
CA ASN A 15 -23.10 -20.79 36.56
C ASN A 15 -24.40 -20.26 35.91
N ASN A 16 -24.68 -20.68 34.68
CA ASN A 16 -25.81 -20.22 33.85
C ASN A 16 -25.76 -18.75 33.44
N VAL A 17 -24.64 -18.03 33.64
CA VAL A 17 -24.45 -16.65 33.17
C VAL A 17 -23.49 -16.66 31.98
N TRP A 18 -23.85 -15.93 30.92
CA TRP A 18 -23.00 -15.78 29.75
C TRP A 18 -21.87 -14.79 29.99
N TYR A 19 -20.65 -15.26 29.84
CA TYR A 19 -19.44 -14.47 29.80
C TYR A 19 -19.05 -14.22 28.35
N VAL A 20 -18.68 -12.98 28.02
CA VAL A 20 -18.27 -12.59 26.67
C VAL A 20 -16.91 -11.95 26.70
N ILE A 21 -16.00 -12.48 25.90
CA ILE A 21 -14.72 -11.86 25.59
C ILE A 21 -14.68 -11.51 24.11
N ALA A 22 -14.02 -10.41 23.76
CA ALA A 22 -14.06 -9.85 22.41
C ALA A 22 -12.68 -9.39 21.97
N ASP A 23 -12.45 -9.39 20.64
CA ASP A 23 -11.30 -8.73 20.04
C ASP A 23 -11.40 -7.22 20.27
N GLN A 24 -10.41 -6.67 20.97
CA GLN A 24 -10.32 -5.25 21.34
C GLN A 24 -9.52 -4.45 20.29
N GLY A 25 -8.99 -5.11 19.29
CA GLY A 25 -8.07 -4.57 18.30
C GLY A 25 -6.69 -5.21 18.39
N GLY A 26 -6.00 -5.27 17.25
CA GLY A 26 -4.70 -5.92 17.12
C GLY A 26 -4.70 -7.40 17.48
N GLY A 27 -5.87 -8.06 17.49
CA GLY A 27 -6.02 -9.45 17.86
C GLY A 27 -5.89 -9.75 19.35
N LEU A 28 -6.00 -8.73 20.22
CA LEU A 28 -6.09 -8.91 21.66
C LEU A 28 -7.54 -9.20 22.05
N ILE A 29 -7.77 -10.29 22.75
CA ILE A 29 -9.10 -10.70 23.19
C ILE A 29 -9.19 -10.49 24.72
N SER A 30 -10.20 -9.74 25.17
CA SER A 30 -10.47 -9.53 26.60
C SER A 30 -11.96 -9.36 26.86
N GLY A 31 -12.37 -9.57 28.10
CA GLY A 31 -13.72 -9.28 28.59
C GLY A 31 -13.81 -7.87 29.23
N VAL A 32 -14.88 -7.69 30.00
CA VAL A 32 -15.11 -6.43 30.75
C VAL A 32 -14.03 -6.23 31.82
N ASP A 33 -13.57 -7.33 32.40
CA ASP A 33 -12.46 -7.37 33.33
C ASP A 33 -11.75 -8.72 33.26
N SER A 34 -10.69 -8.92 34.02
CA SER A 34 -9.86 -10.13 34.00
C SER A 34 -10.61 -11.41 34.43
N SER A 35 -11.74 -11.30 35.13
CA SER A 35 -12.56 -12.46 35.52
C SER A 35 -13.29 -13.10 34.33
N TYR A 36 -13.40 -12.38 33.21
CA TYR A 36 -14.00 -12.88 31.98
C TYR A 36 -13.03 -13.69 31.13
N GLY A 37 -11.73 -13.59 31.38
CA GLY A 37 -10.69 -14.26 30.61
C GLY A 37 -10.07 -13.38 29.54
N SER A 38 -9.10 -13.94 28.84
CA SER A 38 -8.30 -13.26 27.84
C SER A 38 -7.90 -14.18 26.69
N GLY A 39 -7.28 -13.63 25.64
CA GLY A 39 -6.81 -14.43 24.53
C GLY A 39 -6.13 -13.61 23.44
N SER A 40 -5.90 -14.28 22.32
CA SER A 40 -5.34 -13.65 21.13
C SER A 40 -5.91 -14.25 19.86
N LEU A 41 -6.04 -13.41 18.84
CA LEU A 41 -6.39 -13.76 17.46
C LEU A 41 -5.22 -13.40 16.55
N ASN A 42 -4.78 -14.36 15.75
CA ASN A 42 -3.79 -14.11 14.69
C ASN A 42 -4.52 -13.95 13.36
N PHE A 43 -4.54 -12.74 12.80
CA PHE A 43 -5.22 -12.44 11.54
C PHE A 43 -4.53 -13.06 10.31
N SER A 44 -3.24 -13.46 10.39
CA SER A 44 -2.59 -14.12 9.26
C SER A 44 -2.99 -15.58 9.10
N THR A 45 -3.33 -16.25 10.22
CA THR A 45 -3.68 -17.69 10.25
C THR A 45 -5.14 -17.96 10.61
N GLY A 46 -5.85 -16.98 11.18
CA GLY A 46 -7.18 -17.17 11.76
C GLY A 46 -7.17 -17.96 13.07
N THR A 47 -5.99 -18.18 13.69
CA THR A 47 -5.87 -18.95 14.93
C THR A 47 -6.32 -18.09 16.11
N VAL A 48 -7.21 -18.64 16.92
CA VAL A 48 -7.70 -18.05 18.18
C VAL A 48 -7.21 -18.86 19.34
N THR A 49 -6.58 -18.22 20.31
CA THR A 49 -6.19 -18.82 21.59
C THR A 49 -6.89 -18.08 22.72
N ILE A 50 -7.58 -18.79 23.60
CA ILE A 50 -8.30 -18.20 24.74
C ILE A 50 -7.96 -18.90 26.05
N THR A 51 -8.01 -18.12 27.11
CA THR A 51 -8.01 -18.58 28.49
C THR A 51 -9.28 -18.05 29.14
N THR A 52 -10.18 -18.92 29.52
CA THR A 52 -11.42 -18.52 30.20
C THR A 52 -11.12 -18.10 31.66
N GLY A 53 -11.77 -17.03 32.12
CA GLY A 53 -11.56 -16.52 33.48
C GLY A 53 -12.12 -17.46 34.58
N ALA A 54 -13.09 -18.29 34.20
CA ALA A 54 -13.65 -19.34 35.05
C ALA A 54 -13.93 -20.58 34.22
N LEU A 55 -14.06 -21.72 34.89
CA LEU A 55 -14.37 -22.99 34.22
C LEU A 55 -15.78 -22.94 33.63
N PRO A 56 -15.93 -23.15 32.30
CA PRO A 56 -17.25 -23.21 31.68
C PRO A 56 -18.14 -24.31 32.27
N ASP A 57 -19.45 -24.10 32.26
CA ASP A 57 -20.43 -25.06 32.71
C ASP A 57 -20.27 -26.38 31.92
N VAL A 58 -20.44 -27.51 32.61
CA VAL A 58 -20.45 -28.83 31.98
C VAL A 58 -21.56 -28.89 30.95
N ASP A 59 -21.28 -29.50 29.80
CA ASP A 59 -22.19 -29.59 28.64
C ASP A 59 -22.62 -28.24 28.05
N SER A 60 -21.90 -27.16 28.33
CA SER A 60 -22.08 -25.89 27.63
C SER A 60 -21.09 -25.75 26.46
N GLU A 61 -21.51 -24.98 25.44
CA GLU A 61 -20.71 -24.72 24.27
C GLU A 61 -19.97 -23.39 24.41
N ILE A 62 -18.81 -23.29 23.75
CA ILE A 62 -18.13 -22.03 23.53
C ILE A 62 -18.49 -21.54 22.13
N ILE A 63 -19.17 -20.40 22.08
CA ILE A 63 -19.74 -19.86 20.86
C ILE A 63 -18.85 -18.75 20.31
N TYR A 64 -18.45 -18.89 19.06
CA TYR A 64 -17.69 -17.87 18.31
C TYR A 64 -18.63 -17.15 17.36
N ALA A 65 -18.59 -15.83 17.39
CA ALA A 65 -19.35 -14.96 16.50
C ALA A 65 -18.42 -13.95 15.86
N TRP A 66 -18.53 -13.75 14.53
CA TRP A 66 -17.65 -12.86 13.78
C TRP A 66 -18.28 -12.41 12.47
N ASN A 67 -17.69 -11.39 11.85
CA ASN A 67 -18.02 -10.98 10.48
C ASN A 67 -16.89 -11.41 9.53
N THR A 68 -17.24 -11.79 8.31
CA THR A 68 -16.28 -12.16 7.28
C THR A 68 -16.25 -11.07 6.20
N PRO A 69 -15.06 -10.51 5.87
CA PRO A 69 -14.94 -9.55 4.77
C PRO A 69 -15.03 -10.28 3.42
N ALA A 70 -15.60 -9.60 2.41
CA ALA A 70 -15.78 -10.17 1.08
C ALA A 70 -14.44 -10.31 0.32
N VAL A 71 -13.55 -9.33 0.47
CA VAL A 71 -12.22 -9.32 -0.16
C VAL A 71 -11.19 -8.85 0.85
N TYR A 72 -10.18 -9.65 1.10
CA TYR A 72 -9.10 -9.29 2.02
C TYR A 72 -7.82 -10.07 1.74
N THR A 73 -6.68 -9.54 2.20
CA THR A 73 -5.40 -10.22 2.26
C THR A 73 -4.91 -10.24 3.70
N ALA A 74 -4.64 -11.43 4.24
CA ALA A 74 -4.02 -11.57 5.55
C ALA A 74 -2.50 -11.60 5.41
N ARG A 75 -1.83 -10.80 6.21
CA ARG A 75 -0.37 -10.65 6.20
C ARG A 75 0.20 -10.88 7.59
N GLY A 76 1.40 -11.47 7.65
CA GLY A 76 2.10 -11.69 8.91
C GLY A 76 3.39 -12.47 8.71
N GLY A 77 4.30 -12.35 9.68
CA GLY A 77 5.62 -12.95 9.62
C GLY A 77 6.63 -12.23 8.72
N GLU A 78 6.23 -11.10 8.12
CA GLU A 78 7.07 -10.33 7.21
C GLU A 78 8.01 -9.41 8.01
N ALA A 79 9.28 -9.32 7.55
CA ALA A 79 10.18 -8.28 8.00
C ALA A 79 9.85 -6.99 7.24
N LEU A 80 9.61 -5.92 7.98
CA LEU A 80 9.37 -4.60 7.42
C LEU A 80 10.62 -3.74 7.49
N ASP A 81 10.64 -2.72 6.67
CA ASP A 81 11.66 -1.68 6.75
C ASP A 81 11.66 -1.01 8.12
N ALA A 82 12.85 -0.68 8.61
CA ALA A 82 12.99 0.01 9.89
C ALA A 82 12.36 1.42 9.85
N PRO A 83 11.88 1.92 11.01
CA PRO A 83 11.34 3.27 11.09
C PRO A 83 12.35 4.35 10.67
N VAL A 84 11.83 5.43 10.13
CA VAL A 84 12.63 6.56 9.65
C VAL A 84 12.35 7.83 10.47
N VAL A 85 13.39 8.63 10.63
CA VAL A 85 13.32 10.03 11.02
C VAL A 85 13.03 10.84 9.76
N ARG A 86 12.05 11.73 9.78
CA ARG A 86 11.72 12.63 8.66
C ARG A 86 11.85 14.07 9.08
N GLY A 87 12.37 14.87 8.19
CA GLY A 87 12.46 16.30 8.36
C GLY A 87 12.31 17.04 7.03
N GLN A 88 12.25 18.33 7.12
CA GLN A 88 12.25 19.23 5.99
C GLN A 88 13.12 20.43 6.34
N THR A 89 14.00 20.80 5.43
CA THR A 89 14.81 22.01 5.56
C THR A 89 13.97 23.26 5.31
N THR A 90 14.37 24.36 5.87
CA THR A 90 13.72 25.66 5.67
C THR A 90 13.79 26.10 4.20
N HIS A 91 14.85 25.70 3.50
CA HIS A 91 15.08 26.06 2.10
C HIS A 91 15.02 24.83 1.21
N GLY A 92 14.31 24.94 0.08
CA GLY A 92 14.47 24.06 -1.07
C GLY A 92 15.60 24.51 -1.98
N GLY A 93 15.74 23.85 -3.12
CA GLY A 93 16.83 24.16 -4.03
C GLY A 93 18.21 23.86 -3.45
N ILE A 94 18.31 22.72 -2.75
CA ILE A 94 19.54 22.23 -2.13
C ILE A 94 20.56 21.86 -3.21
N ALA A 95 21.81 22.20 -2.99
CA ALA A 95 22.90 21.83 -3.90
C ALA A 95 23.26 20.34 -3.71
N PRO A 96 23.32 19.55 -4.79
CA PRO A 96 23.83 18.19 -4.73
C PRO A 96 25.25 18.12 -4.14
N ASN A 97 25.59 17.00 -3.48
CA ASN A 97 26.85 16.77 -2.76
C ASN A 97 27.10 17.73 -1.58
N SER A 98 26.10 18.45 -1.09
CA SER A 98 26.30 19.42 -0.01
C SER A 98 25.66 19.01 1.31
N VAL A 99 24.81 17.98 1.31
CA VAL A 99 24.05 17.63 2.50
C VAL A 99 24.83 16.71 3.43
N THR A 100 24.90 17.12 4.70
CA THR A 100 25.42 16.29 5.78
C THR A 100 24.41 16.23 6.91
N VAL A 101 24.04 15.03 7.35
CA VAL A 101 23.17 14.81 8.50
C VAL A 101 23.95 14.14 9.61
N THR A 102 23.93 14.74 10.80
CA THR A 102 24.64 14.23 11.98
C THR A 102 23.70 14.06 13.17
N TRP A 103 23.89 13.00 13.94
CA TRP A 103 23.25 12.80 15.23
C TRP A 103 24.13 11.93 16.14
N SER A 104 24.19 12.23 17.41
CA SER A 104 25.09 11.54 18.36
C SER A 104 26.53 11.48 17.83
N THR A 105 27.00 10.32 17.38
CA THR A 105 28.34 10.12 16.80
C THR A 105 28.25 9.69 15.32
N PHE A 106 27.10 9.73 14.73
CA PHE A 106 26.85 9.26 13.37
C PHE A 106 26.80 10.42 12.37
N THR A 107 27.26 10.15 11.17
CA THR A 107 27.27 11.11 10.06
C THR A 107 26.86 10.41 8.78
N LEU A 108 25.91 10.99 8.04
CA LEU A 108 25.58 10.63 6.68
C LEU A 108 25.90 11.79 5.76
N THR A 109 26.40 11.49 4.58
CA THR A 109 26.73 12.47 3.53
C THR A 109 25.98 12.11 2.25
N ASP A 110 25.62 13.12 1.52
CA ASP A 110 24.96 13.04 0.22
C ASP A 110 25.95 12.60 -0.87
N ASP A 111 25.52 11.67 -1.74
CA ASP A 111 26.29 11.15 -2.88
C ASP A 111 26.12 11.98 -4.17
N GLY A 112 25.39 13.10 -4.11
CA GLY A 112 25.07 13.93 -5.27
C GLY A 112 23.83 13.50 -6.05
N HIS A 113 23.25 12.34 -5.71
CA HIS A 113 22.01 11.84 -6.31
C HIS A 113 20.84 11.85 -5.32
N GLY A 114 21.08 12.40 -4.12
CA GLY A 114 20.09 12.48 -3.06
C GLY A 114 20.11 11.31 -2.09
N LEU A 115 21.01 10.33 -2.24
CA LEU A 115 21.17 9.23 -1.31
C LEU A 115 22.14 9.64 -0.19
N LEU A 116 21.70 9.56 1.06
CA LEU A 116 22.50 9.81 2.25
C LEU A 116 23.14 8.51 2.74
N THR A 117 24.46 8.45 2.74
CA THR A 117 25.22 7.26 3.14
C THR A 117 26.28 7.59 4.18
N GLY A 118 26.62 6.63 5.02
CA GLY A 118 27.67 6.82 6.04
C GLY A 118 27.54 5.88 7.23
N THR A 119 28.02 6.33 8.38
CA THR A 119 27.96 5.55 9.62
C THR A 119 26.62 5.77 10.33
N GLY A 120 26.03 4.68 10.80
CA GLY A 120 24.83 4.74 11.66
C GLY A 120 23.49 4.68 10.92
N GLY A 121 23.46 4.61 9.57
CA GLY A 121 22.20 4.53 8.83
C GLY A 121 22.34 4.76 7.35
N ALA A 122 21.19 4.96 6.71
CA ALA A 122 21.04 5.42 5.34
C ALA A 122 19.86 6.39 5.26
N GLY A 123 19.79 7.19 4.22
CA GLY A 123 18.70 8.15 4.05
C GLY A 123 18.60 8.67 2.63
N GLU A 124 17.73 9.64 2.46
CA GLU A 124 17.50 10.31 1.19
C GLU A 124 17.15 11.78 1.43
N VAL A 125 17.55 12.63 0.52
CA VAL A 125 17.17 14.04 0.46
C VAL A 125 16.62 14.39 -0.91
N ARG A 126 15.54 15.17 -0.92
CA ARG A 126 14.95 15.74 -2.13
C ARG A 126 15.40 17.18 -2.28
N TYR A 127 16.33 17.42 -3.17
CA TYR A 127 16.95 18.74 -3.34
C TYR A 127 15.95 19.86 -3.65
N ALA A 128 14.92 19.56 -4.46
CA ALA A 128 13.94 20.57 -4.86
C ALA A 128 13.10 21.09 -3.69
N THR A 129 12.67 20.19 -2.81
CA THR A 129 11.73 20.50 -1.71
C THR A 129 12.42 20.66 -0.37
N GLY A 130 13.61 20.09 -0.19
CA GLY A 130 14.29 20.03 1.09
C GLY A 130 13.75 18.94 2.03
N GLU A 131 12.87 18.07 1.55
CA GLU A 131 12.44 16.89 2.32
C GLU A 131 13.59 15.91 2.46
N TRP A 132 13.77 15.37 3.65
CA TRP A 132 14.78 14.36 3.91
C TRP A 132 14.28 13.31 4.89
N TRP A 133 14.85 12.13 4.82
CA TRP A 133 14.64 11.09 5.81
C TRP A 133 15.93 10.32 6.07
N VAL A 134 16.03 9.80 7.30
CA VAL A 134 17.13 8.93 7.75
C VAL A 134 16.54 7.70 8.41
N ARG A 135 17.07 6.53 8.05
CA ARG A 135 16.82 5.24 8.68
C ARG A 135 18.02 4.87 9.55
N PRO A 136 17.97 5.12 10.86
CA PRO A 136 19.06 4.77 11.76
C PRO A 136 19.23 3.26 11.88
N THR A 137 20.46 2.75 11.97
CA THR A 137 20.75 1.33 12.25
C THR A 137 20.32 0.93 13.65
N THR A 138 20.28 1.89 14.57
CA THR A 138 19.75 1.75 15.92
C THR A 138 18.82 2.90 16.23
N LEU A 139 17.64 2.60 16.80
CA LEU A 139 16.66 3.64 17.12
C LEU A 139 17.18 4.58 18.21
N PRO A 140 17.33 5.86 17.92
CA PRO A 140 17.74 6.86 18.91
C PRO A 140 16.63 7.15 19.92
N ALA A 141 16.98 7.74 21.03
CA ALA A 141 15.98 8.19 22.01
C ALA A 141 15.19 9.40 21.49
N GLY A 142 13.95 9.53 21.96
CA GLY A 142 13.20 10.77 21.76
C GLY A 142 13.98 11.95 22.36
N GLY A 143 13.97 13.09 21.69
CA GLY A 143 14.76 14.25 22.05
C GLY A 143 16.20 14.26 21.48
N THR A 144 16.64 13.22 20.76
CA THR A 144 17.90 13.25 20.03
C THR A 144 17.86 14.34 18.97
N GLU A 145 18.90 15.15 18.90
CA GLU A 145 19.03 16.20 17.91
C GLU A 145 19.70 15.65 16.64
N PHE A 146 19.07 15.91 15.51
CA PHE A 146 19.60 15.68 14.17
C PHE A 146 19.98 17.04 13.58
N THR A 147 21.23 17.22 13.29
CA THR A 147 21.72 18.44 12.63
C THR A 147 21.90 18.17 11.15
N ILE A 148 21.29 18.99 10.31
CA ILE A 148 21.47 18.97 8.87
C ILE A 148 22.21 20.24 8.43
N GLU A 149 23.30 20.06 7.70
CA GLU A 149 24.05 21.12 7.05
C GLU A 149 23.94 20.93 5.54
N TYR A 150 23.68 22.01 4.81
CA TYR A 150 23.46 21.96 3.37
C TYR A 150 23.70 23.33 2.72
N ASP A 151 24.09 23.30 1.44
CA ASP A 151 24.12 24.50 0.61
C ASP A 151 22.81 24.60 -0.19
N TRP A 152 22.29 25.81 -0.33
CA TRP A 152 21.07 26.06 -1.08
C TRP A 152 21.18 27.32 -1.94
N GLY A 153 20.37 27.36 -2.98
CA GLY A 153 20.31 28.48 -3.93
C GLY A 153 19.51 28.09 -5.16
N THR A 154 19.36 29.00 -6.09
CA THR A 154 18.69 28.72 -7.37
C THR A 154 19.70 28.20 -8.37
N PRO A 155 19.53 27.00 -8.96
CA PRO A 155 20.39 26.55 -10.05
C PRO A 155 20.22 27.49 -11.26
N ILE A 156 21.30 27.64 -11.99
CA ILE A 156 21.27 28.33 -13.28
C ILE A 156 20.69 27.34 -14.30
N GLU A 157 19.75 27.77 -15.11
CA GLU A 157 19.14 26.97 -16.16
C GLU A 157 19.40 27.63 -17.51
N GLU A 158 19.95 26.85 -18.44
CA GLU A 158 20.17 27.25 -19.81
C GLU A 158 19.52 26.25 -20.77
N THR A 159 18.81 26.78 -21.75
CA THR A 159 18.13 25.96 -22.76
C THR A 159 18.74 26.22 -24.13
N PHE A 160 19.22 25.14 -24.75
CA PHE A 160 19.79 25.16 -26.11
C PHE A 160 18.73 24.61 -27.06
N ALA A 161 18.27 25.46 -27.96
CA ALA A 161 17.31 25.10 -29.01
C ALA A 161 18.04 24.51 -30.22
N HIS A 162 17.70 23.32 -30.62
CA HIS A 162 18.25 22.64 -31.82
C HIS A 162 19.79 22.67 -31.88
N PRO A 163 20.50 22.23 -30.82
CA PRO A 163 21.96 22.26 -30.86
C PRO A 163 22.48 21.35 -31.97
N LEU A 164 23.47 21.85 -32.70
CA LEU A 164 24.08 21.10 -33.79
C LEU A 164 24.96 19.96 -33.23
N ARG A 165 24.89 18.80 -33.89
CA ARG A 165 25.77 17.68 -33.57
C ARG A 165 27.14 17.84 -34.22
N ALA A 166 28.17 17.45 -33.51
CA ALA A 166 29.49 17.27 -34.08
C ALA A 166 29.54 16.10 -35.08
N GLY A 167 30.62 15.95 -35.79
CA GLY A 167 30.74 14.92 -36.82
C GLY A 167 30.70 13.47 -36.29
N ASP A 168 30.94 13.25 -35.00
CA ASP A 168 30.82 11.97 -34.30
C ASP A 168 29.43 11.76 -33.64
N GLY A 169 28.51 12.70 -33.82
CA GLY A 169 27.17 12.64 -33.28
C GLY A 169 26.99 13.23 -31.88
N THR A 170 28.07 13.69 -31.23
CA THR A 170 28.01 14.32 -29.92
C THR A 170 27.41 15.74 -29.98
N LEU A 171 26.89 16.19 -28.84
CA LEU A 171 26.51 17.56 -28.61
C LEU A 171 27.57 18.24 -27.75
N GLU A 172 28.14 19.33 -28.26
CA GLU A 172 29.07 20.17 -27.58
C GLU A 172 28.38 21.47 -27.12
N LEU A 173 28.13 21.58 -25.83
CA LEU A 173 27.44 22.74 -25.25
C LEU A 173 28.43 23.61 -24.46
N THR A 174 28.38 24.92 -24.69
CA THR A 174 29.14 25.89 -23.89
C THR A 174 28.16 26.67 -23.04
N LEU A 175 28.30 26.55 -21.73
CA LEU A 175 27.48 27.23 -20.74
C LEU A 175 27.93 28.69 -20.58
N ALA A 176 27.02 29.57 -20.23
CA ALA A 176 27.29 30.99 -20.05
C ALA A 176 28.28 31.30 -18.91
N ASN A 177 28.34 30.42 -17.92
CA ASN A 177 29.17 30.59 -16.75
C ASN A 177 30.25 29.49 -16.66
N PRO A 178 31.54 29.86 -16.51
CA PRO A 178 32.59 28.95 -16.14
C PRO A 178 32.59 28.68 -14.63
N ASN A 179 33.53 27.84 -14.16
CA ASN A 179 33.68 27.47 -12.75
C ASN A 179 32.44 26.77 -12.17
N ILE A 180 31.93 25.82 -12.91
CA ILE A 180 30.80 25.00 -12.50
C ILE A 180 31.15 24.22 -11.22
N LYS A 181 30.19 24.13 -10.30
CA LYS A 181 30.33 23.30 -9.10
C LYS A 181 30.20 21.82 -9.48
N PRO A 182 31.20 20.96 -9.24
CA PRO A 182 31.16 19.55 -9.54
C PRO A 182 29.97 18.83 -8.91
N GLY A 183 29.36 17.87 -9.62
CA GLY A 183 28.21 17.10 -9.13
C GLY A 183 26.88 17.85 -9.19
N THR A 184 26.83 19.03 -9.84
CA THR A 184 25.62 19.84 -9.90
C THR A 184 25.03 19.98 -11.30
N VAL A 185 25.71 19.43 -12.32
CA VAL A 185 25.24 19.53 -13.70
C VAL A 185 24.19 18.44 -13.96
N GLN A 186 23.00 18.89 -14.36
CA GLN A 186 21.91 18.04 -14.83
C GLN A 186 21.58 18.44 -16.27
N VAL A 187 21.59 17.45 -17.15
CA VAL A 187 21.26 17.64 -18.56
C VAL A 187 19.95 16.93 -18.85
N GLU A 188 19.01 17.61 -19.43
CA GLU A 188 17.70 17.09 -19.84
C GLU A 188 17.50 17.30 -21.33
N TRP A 189 16.98 16.30 -22.02
CA TRP A 189 16.61 16.38 -23.44
C TRP A 189 15.41 15.52 -23.76
N ASN A 190 14.68 15.88 -24.80
CA ASN A 190 13.58 15.11 -25.33
C ASN A 190 14.08 14.03 -26.28
N LEU A 191 13.52 12.83 -26.16
CA LEU A 191 13.79 11.73 -27.07
C LEU A 191 12.62 11.59 -28.05
N LEU A 192 12.93 11.49 -29.33
CA LEU A 192 11.97 11.02 -30.33
C LEU A 192 11.80 9.52 -30.16
N VAL A 193 10.60 9.11 -29.79
CA VAL A 193 10.22 7.70 -29.69
C VAL A 193 9.26 7.40 -30.84
N LEU A 194 9.46 6.27 -31.50
CA LEU A 194 8.52 5.78 -32.51
C LEU A 194 7.13 5.66 -31.91
N ASP A 195 6.11 6.06 -32.69
CA ASP A 195 4.71 5.89 -32.31
C ASP A 195 4.49 4.43 -31.88
N TYR A 196 4.01 4.25 -30.66
CA TYR A 196 3.77 2.95 -30.08
C TYR A 196 2.84 2.09 -30.95
N ALA A 197 1.77 2.66 -31.50
CA ALA A 197 0.82 1.96 -32.35
C ALA A 197 1.47 1.48 -33.65
N ALA A 198 2.38 2.25 -34.23
CA ALA A 198 3.13 1.87 -35.42
C ALA A 198 4.22 0.84 -35.12
N ALA A 199 4.93 0.98 -33.98
CA ALA A 199 6.04 0.11 -33.61
C ALA A 199 5.61 -1.30 -33.22
N VAL A 200 4.42 -1.47 -32.65
CA VAL A 200 3.93 -2.76 -32.13
C VAL A 200 2.77 -3.37 -32.91
N GLY A 201 2.30 -2.74 -33.98
CA GLY A 201 1.21 -3.26 -34.80
C GLY A 201 -0.12 -3.41 -34.04
N VAL A 202 -0.32 -2.66 -32.97
CA VAL A 202 -1.58 -2.68 -32.21
C VAL A 202 -2.65 -1.96 -33.00
N THR A 203 -3.63 -2.69 -33.49
CA THR A 203 -4.81 -2.10 -34.09
C THR A 203 -5.81 -1.74 -33.00
N THR A 204 -6.39 -0.55 -33.10
CA THR A 204 -7.38 0.01 -32.15
C THR A 204 -8.64 -0.85 -31.93
N GLN A 205 -8.84 -1.90 -32.73
CA GLN A 205 -9.99 -2.81 -32.64
C GLN A 205 -9.99 -3.70 -31.38
N PHE A 206 -8.87 -3.85 -30.70
CA PHE A 206 -8.75 -4.73 -29.53
C PHE A 206 -8.63 -4.00 -28.20
N VAL A 207 -8.69 -2.69 -28.21
CA VAL A 207 -8.55 -1.89 -27.01
C VAL A 207 -9.93 -1.47 -26.52
N PRO A 208 -10.43 -2.02 -25.40
CA PRO A 208 -11.82 -1.80 -24.98
C PRO A 208 -12.08 -0.41 -24.38
N ASN A 209 -11.05 0.43 -24.23
CA ASN A 209 -11.18 1.75 -23.63
C ASN A 209 -10.72 2.84 -24.61
N PRO A 210 -11.56 3.84 -24.95
CA PRO A 210 -11.18 4.97 -25.79
C PRO A 210 -9.94 5.73 -25.30
N ALA A 211 -9.68 5.75 -24.00
CA ALA A 211 -8.48 6.36 -23.42
C ALA A 211 -7.18 5.69 -23.88
N THR A 212 -7.23 4.46 -24.36
CA THR A 212 -6.07 3.72 -24.86
C THR A 212 -5.86 3.90 -26.36
N THR A 213 -6.79 4.52 -27.07
CA THR A 213 -6.64 4.89 -28.47
C THR A 213 -5.88 6.20 -28.63
N ALA A 214 -5.77 6.98 -27.58
CA ALA A 214 -4.97 8.18 -27.52
C ALA A 214 -3.59 7.85 -26.91
N PHE A 215 -2.84 6.94 -27.53
CA PHE A 215 -1.40 6.93 -27.34
C PHE A 215 -0.86 8.21 -27.97
N THR A 216 -0.80 9.25 -27.18
CA THR A 216 0.08 10.37 -27.46
C THR A 216 1.47 9.75 -27.66
N PRO A 217 2.22 10.19 -28.68
CA PRO A 217 3.61 9.81 -28.80
C PRO A 217 4.26 9.97 -27.43
N PHE A 218 4.82 8.88 -26.92
CA PHE A 218 5.55 8.92 -25.67
C PHE A 218 6.84 9.65 -25.96
N ASP A 219 6.92 10.91 -25.54
CA ASP A 219 8.09 11.76 -25.68
C ASP A 219 8.81 11.84 -24.33
N PRO A 220 9.61 10.83 -23.95
CA PRO A 220 10.24 10.79 -22.65
C PRO A 220 11.34 11.83 -22.59
N ILE A 221 11.28 12.65 -21.57
CA ILE A 221 12.40 13.49 -21.19
C ILE A 221 13.45 12.60 -20.56
N LYS A 222 14.65 12.58 -21.14
CA LYS A 222 15.82 11.96 -20.52
C LYS A 222 16.51 12.98 -19.64
N SER A 223 16.85 12.56 -18.42
CA SER A 223 17.58 13.39 -17.47
C SER A 223 18.77 12.62 -16.94
N ILE A 224 19.95 13.21 -16.97
CA ILE A 224 21.17 12.66 -16.41
C ILE A 224 21.88 13.72 -15.57
N ARG A 225 22.61 13.25 -14.57
CA ARG A 225 23.45 14.10 -13.71
C ARG A 225 24.89 13.65 -13.78
N ASP A 226 25.81 14.59 -13.62
CA ASP A 226 27.23 14.31 -13.54
C ASP A 226 27.60 13.56 -12.24
N ASP A 227 28.72 12.84 -12.30
CA ASP A 227 29.27 12.05 -11.18
C ASP A 227 30.15 12.86 -10.23
N GLY A 228 30.29 14.17 -10.46
CA GLY A 228 31.20 15.04 -9.71
C GLY A 228 32.68 14.90 -10.10
N ALA A 229 33.03 13.94 -10.94
CA ALA A 229 34.38 13.73 -11.48
C ALA A 229 34.53 14.20 -12.94
N GLY A 230 33.48 14.78 -13.51
CA GLY A 230 33.47 15.30 -14.86
C GLY A 230 32.92 14.35 -15.90
N VAL A 231 32.16 13.31 -15.48
CA VAL A 231 31.54 12.35 -16.37
C VAL A 231 30.01 12.43 -16.25
N LEU A 232 29.33 12.41 -17.40
CA LEU A 232 27.90 12.17 -17.49
C LEU A 232 27.67 10.68 -17.79
N PRO A 233 27.19 9.87 -16.83
CA PRO A 233 27.01 8.44 -17.01
C PRO A 233 25.76 8.16 -17.85
N ILE A 234 25.91 7.96 -19.14
CA ILE A 234 24.82 7.69 -20.09
C ILE A 234 24.61 6.19 -20.24
N SER A 235 23.42 5.70 -19.85
CA SER A 235 23.05 4.30 -20.04
C SER A 235 22.70 4.03 -21.50
N GLY A 236 23.43 3.10 -22.14
CA GLY A 236 23.19 2.70 -23.52
C GLY A 236 23.87 3.56 -24.59
N GLY A 237 24.71 4.52 -24.17
CA GLY A 237 25.50 5.38 -25.04
C GLY A 237 26.95 5.52 -24.56
N THR A 238 27.69 6.42 -25.19
CA THR A 238 29.02 6.84 -24.72
C THR A 238 28.85 7.81 -23.56
N ASN A 239 29.62 7.65 -22.50
CA ASN A 239 29.63 8.62 -21.40
C ASN A 239 30.00 10.00 -21.93
N GLY A 240 29.29 11.01 -21.44
CA GLY A 240 29.63 12.40 -21.70
C GLY A 240 30.74 12.91 -20.78
N ALA A 241 31.28 14.06 -21.10
CA ALA A 241 32.33 14.74 -20.34
C ALA A 241 31.93 16.17 -19.99
N ILE A 242 32.38 16.63 -18.83
CA ILE A 242 32.17 18.00 -18.36
C ILE A 242 33.52 18.61 -18.00
N ASN A 243 33.77 19.78 -18.53
CA ASN A 243 34.88 20.61 -18.09
C ASN A 243 34.31 21.71 -17.18
N TYR A 244 34.40 21.50 -15.88
CA TYR A 244 33.88 22.43 -14.89
C TYR A 244 34.50 23.80 -14.95
N SER A 245 35.81 23.88 -15.20
CA SER A 245 36.54 25.16 -15.24
C SER A 245 36.19 25.98 -16.48
N ALA A 246 35.97 25.33 -17.60
CA ALA A 246 35.61 25.97 -18.87
C ALA A 246 34.09 26.18 -19.02
N GLY A 247 33.25 25.42 -18.29
CA GLY A 247 31.80 25.43 -18.46
C GLY A 247 31.36 24.76 -19.74
N THR A 248 31.98 23.65 -20.15
CA THR A 248 31.59 22.90 -21.35
C THR A 248 31.04 21.53 -21.00
N VAL A 249 30.05 21.11 -21.76
CA VAL A 249 29.39 19.78 -21.65
C VAL A 249 29.41 19.13 -23.03
N ASP A 250 29.93 17.92 -23.09
CA ASP A 250 30.02 17.14 -24.31
C ASP A 250 29.42 15.75 -24.06
N PHE A 251 28.44 15.31 -24.86
CA PHE A 251 27.80 14.01 -24.67
C PHE A 251 27.07 13.52 -25.93
N LEU A 252 26.94 12.18 -26.05
CA LEU A 252 26.16 11.52 -27.07
C LEU A 252 24.75 11.20 -26.55
N PRO A 253 23.70 11.89 -27.03
CA PRO A 253 22.36 11.76 -26.48
C PRO A 253 21.57 10.52 -26.95
N ASP A 254 22.11 9.71 -27.86
CA ASP A 254 21.42 8.56 -28.43
C ASP A 254 21.36 7.42 -27.41
N VAL A 255 20.19 7.13 -26.91
CA VAL A 255 19.94 6.07 -25.93
C VAL A 255 18.75 5.20 -26.34
N THR A 256 18.75 3.95 -25.89
CA THR A 256 17.61 3.05 -26.02
C THR A 256 16.71 3.23 -24.80
N VAL A 257 15.43 3.48 -25.03
CA VAL A 257 14.41 3.53 -23.97
C VAL A 257 13.47 2.35 -24.04
N GLN A 258 12.88 1.99 -22.92
CA GLN A 258 11.85 0.97 -22.87
C GLN A 258 10.48 1.66 -22.81
N ILE A 259 9.58 1.25 -23.70
CA ILE A 259 8.22 1.76 -23.80
C ILE A 259 7.28 0.77 -23.12
N PRO A 260 6.40 1.22 -22.21
CA PRO A 260 5.39 0.36 -21.61
C PRO A 260 4.33 -0.02 -22.65
N LYS A 261 4.11 -1.32 -22.83
CA LYS A 261 3.09 -1.91 -23.69
C LYS A 261 2.02 -2.56 -22.83
N PRO A 262 0.74 -2.15 -22.90
CA PRO A 262 -0.31 -2.81 -22.16
C PRO A 262 -0.56 -4.21 -22.74
N LEU A 263 -0.60 -5.21 -21.88
CA LEU A 263 -1.00 -6.57 -22.20
C LEU A 263 -2.47 -6.78 -21.84
N PHE A 264 -3.19 -7.43 -22.74
CA PHE A 264 -4.57 -7.79 -22.53
C PHE A 264 -4.72 -9.31 -22.74
N GLU A 265 -5.62 -9.92 -22.00
CA GLU A 265 -6.02 -11.30 -22.21
C GLU A 265 -7.53 -11.41 -22.40
N ASN A 266 -7.97 -12.37 -23.18
CA ASN A 266 -9.38 -12.66 -23.37
C ASN A 266 -9.81 -13.70 -22.34
N VAL A 267 -10.62 -13.28 -21.39
CA VAL A 267 -11.20 -14.13 -20.36
C VAL A 267 -12.59 -14.58 -20.81
N VAL A 268 -12.84 -15.88 -20.75
CA VAL A 268 -14.17 -16.43 -21.02
C VAL A 268 -15.08 -16.10 -19.84
N LEU A 269 -16.12 -15.31 -20.09
CA LEU A 269 -17.14 -14.97 -19.08
C LEU A 269 -18.21 -16.05 -18.94
N GLY A 270 -18.40 -16.86 -19.97
CA GLY A 270 -19.38 -17.93 -19.97
C GLY A 270 -19.59 -18.54 -21.35
N THR A 271 -20.13 -19.74 -21.35
CA THR A 271 -20.61 -20.44 -22.56
C THR A 271 -22.10 -20.67 -22.41
N SER A 272 -22.86 -20.31 -23.42
CA SER A 272 -24.30 -20.64 -23.50
C SER A 272 -24.57 -21.50 -24.71
N SER A 273 -25.38 -22.53 -24.54
CA SER A 273 -25.89 -23.33 -25.66
C SER A 273 -27.24 -22.77 -26.14
N VAL A 274 -27.27 -22.39 -27.39
CA VAL A 274 -28.53 -21.91 -28.02
C VAL A 274 -29.01 -22.96 -29.02
N PRO A 275 -30.18 -23.56 -28.82
CA PRO A 275 -30.78 -24.44 -29.82
C PRO A 275 -31.13 -23.62 -31.07
N SER A 276 -30.64 -24.05 -32.22
CA SER A 276 -30.99 -23.44 -33.50
C SER A 276 -31.16 -24.54 -34.57
N GLY A 277 -32.38 -24.73 -35.06
CA GLY A 277 -32.66 -25.59 -36.22
C GLY A 277 -32.23 -27.06 -36.07
N GLY A 278 -32.36 -27.66 -34.90
CA GLY A 278 -31.97 -29.04 -34.62
C GLY A 278 -30.51 -29.25 -34.26
N PHE A 279 -29.74 -28.18 -34.18
CA PHE A 279 -28.32 -28.16 -33.72
C PHE A 279 -28.21 -27.30 -32.47
N THR A 280 -27.22 -27.66 -31.62
CA THR A 280 -26.88 -26.84 -30.45
C THR A 280 -25.65 -26.03 -30.81
N THR A 281 -25.78 -24.71 -30.84
CA THR A 281 -24.68 -23.81 -31.06
C THR A 281 -24.15 -23.30 -29.70
N VAL A 282 -22.90 -23.56 -29.44
CA VAL A 282 -22.21 -23.04 -28.25
C VAL A 282 -21.73 -21.61 -28.52
N LYS A 283 -22.27 -20.65 -27.78
CA LYS A 283 -21.86 -19.26 -27.83
C LYS A 283 -20.95 -18.99 -26.63
N THR A 284 -19.71 -18.67 -26.88
CA THR A 284 -18.75 -18.26 -25.84
C THR A 284 -18.71 -16.74 -25.77
N THR A 285 -18.93 -16.21 -24.59
CA THR A 285 -18.81 -14.77 -24.33
C THR A 285 -17.43 -14.48 -23.74
N TRP A 286 -16.71 -13.59 -24.37
CA TRP A 286 -15.39 -13.20 -23.99
C TRP A 286 -15.37 -11.76 -23.45
N ARG A 287 -14.47 -11.48 -22.54
CA ARG A 287 -14.11 -10.12 -22.13
C ARG A 287 -12.62 -9.96 -22.20
N THR A 288 -12.17 -8.91 -22.87
CA THR A 288 -10.75 -8.54 -22.85
C THR A 288 -10.46 -7.80 -21.56
N MET A 289 -9.51 -8.30 -20.79
CA MET A 289 -9.10 -7.71 -19.51
C MET A 289 -7.64 -7.29 -19.58
N PHE A 290 -7.33 -6.18 -18.93
CA PHE A 290 -5.95 -5.75 -18.76
C PHE A 290 -5.20 -6.73 -17.85
N LYS A 291 -4.04 -7.23 -18.34
CA LYS A 291 -3.22 -8.22 -17.63
C LYS A 291 -2.01 -7.60 -16.94
N GLY A 292 -1.50 -6.50 -17.47
CA GLY A 292 -0.29 -5.86 -16.98
C GLY A 292 0.45 -5.09 -18.07
N TRP A 293 1.71 -4.80 -17.80
CA TRP A 293 2.59 -4.07 -18.69
C TRP A 293 3.77 -4.96 -19.13
N GLU A 294 4.11 -4.89 -20.41
CA GLU A 294 5.37 -5.38 -20.97
C GLU A 294 6.20 -4.17 -21.39
N TYR A 295 7.49 -4.17 -21.10
CA TYR A 295 8.40 -3.12 -21.54
C TYR A 295 9.17 -3.60 -22.77
N ILE A 296 8.99 -2.89 -23.87
CA ILE A 296 9.67 -3.19 -25.13
C ILE A 296 10.72 -2.13 -25.43
N PRO A 297 11.88 -2.50 -25.99
CA PRO A 297 12.87 -1.53 -26.45
C PRO A 297 12.31 -0.69 -27.60
N ALA A 298 12.51 0.62 -27.52
CA ALA A 298 12.26 1.52 -28.64
C ALA A 298 13.54 2.28 -29.00
N GLY A 299 13.79 2.43 -30.28
CA GLY A 299 14.85 3.33 -30.76
C GLY A 299 14.45 4.76 -30.47
N ALA A 300 15.36 5.52 -29.86
CA ALA A 300 15.18 6.93 -29.60
C ALA A 300 16.23 7.73 -30.36
N GLN A 301 15.82 8.82 -30.97
CA GLN A 301 16.72 9.76 -31.65
C GLN A 301 16.60 11.11 -30.96
N TYR A 302 17.72 11.71 -30.70
CA TYR A 302 17.79 13.05 -30.17
C TYR A 302 18.36 14.02 -31.19
N PRO A 303 18.00 15.25 -31.00
CA PRO A 303 16.64 15.79 -30.82
C PRO A 303 15.91 15.73 -32.17
N SER A 304 14.58 15.80 -32.17
CA SER A 304 13.90 15.99 -33.45
C SER A 304 14.32 17.33 -34.04
N ASP A 305 14.54 17.35 -35.33
CA ASP A 305 14.85 18.59 -36.03
C ASP A 305 13.76 19.68 -35.86
N GLU A 306 12.59 19.27 -35.39
CA GLU A 306 11.43 20.15 -35.26
C GLU A 306 11.22 20.68 -33.83
N THR A 307 11.60 19.96 -32.75
CA THR A 307 11.26 20.31 -31.35
C THR A 307 12.38 20.09 -30.33
N GLY A 308 13.59 19.83 -30.76
CA GLY A 308 14.68 19.44 -29.87
C GLY A 308 15.21 20.59 -29.00
N TYR A 309 15.08 20.41 -27.71
CA TYR A 309 15.69 21.27 -26.71
C TYR A 309 16.58 20.45 -25.81
N VAL A 310 17.72 21.01 -25.41
CA VAL A 310 18.55 20.54 -24.30
C VAL A 310 18.52 21.58 -23.21
N THR A 311 18.10 21.21 -22.04
CA THR A 311 18.17 22.07 -20.87
C THR A 311 19.28 21.60 -19.94
N VAL A 312 20.18 22.50 -19.59
CA VAL A 312 21.26 22.25 -18.65
C VAL A 312 21.02 23.07 -17.39
N ARG A 313 20.89 22.38 -16.25
CA ARG A 313 20.83 23.00 -14.94
C ARG A 313 22.15 22.78 -14.24
N TYR A 314 22.72 23.81 -13.65
CA TYR A 314 24.00 23.74 -12.99
C TYR A 314 24.16 24.84 -11.93
N ARG A 315 25.22 24.74 -11.13
CA ARG A 315 25.60 25.74 -10.15
C ARG A 315 27.02 26.16 -10.36
N VAL A 316 27.34 27.40 -9.98
CA VAL A 316 28.72 27.90 -9.99
C VAL A 316 29.32 27.81 -8.59
N THR A 317 30.62 27.59 -8.51
CA THR A 317 31.35 27.55 -7.24
C THR A 317 31.25 28.89 -6.50
N GLY A 318 30.82 28.85 -5.22
CA GLY A 318 30.64 30.04 -4.40
C GLY A 318 29.32 30.79 -4.61
N GLY A 319 28.39 30.26 -5.40
CA GLY A 319 27.08 30.86 -5.62
C GLY A 319 25.97 30.48 -4.62
N ASP A 320 26.22 29.43 -3.83
CA ASP A 320 25.25 28.92 -2.87
C ASP A 320 25.46 29.51 -1.45
N THR A 321 24.42 29.46 -0.63
CA THR A 321 24.44 29.84 0.78
C THR A 321 24.40 28.57 1.64
N THR A 322 25.31 28.46 2.60
CA THR A 322 25.30 27.33 3.57
C THR A 322 24.33 27.60 4.70
N ALA A 323 23.52 26.60 5.03
CA ALA A 323 22.59 26.61 6.16
C ALA A 323 22.85 25.41 7.07
N THR A 324 22.62 25.59 8.36
CA THR A 324 22.65 24.52 9.38
C THR A 324 21.38 24.60 10.19
N GLU A 325 20.67 23.48 10.28
CA GLU A 325 19.42 23.36 11.00
C GLU A 325 19.43 22.15 11.94
N THR A 326 18.67 22.23 13.01
CA THR A 326 18.55 21.14 13.99
C THR A 326 17.12 20.72 14.13
N LEU A 327 16.87 19.41 13.98
CA LEU A 327 15.58 18.75 14.23
C LEU A 327 15.68 17.98 15.55
N THR A 328 14.84 18.32 16.51
CA THR A 328 14.67 17.50 17.72
C THR A 328 13.73 16.32 17.38
N LEU A 329 14.20 15.09 17.57
CA LEU A 329 13.45 13.89 17.26
C LEU A 329 12.26 13.71 18.22
N THR A 330 11.05 13.92 17.73
CA THR A 330 9.80 13.73 18.49
C THR A 330 8.98 12.58 17.97
N THR A 331 9.19 12.18 16.71
CA THR A 331 8.42 11.11 16.08
C THR A 331 9.27 10.26 15.15
N LEU A 332 8.90 8.98 15.03
CA LEU A 332 9.41 8.07 13.99
C LEU A 332 8.27 7.69 13.05
N THR A 333 8.57 7.53 11.79
CA THR A 333 7.62 7.08 10.78
C THR A 333 7.95 5.66 10.34
N LEU A 334 6.94 4.78 10.36
CA LEU A 334 7.02 3.41 9.87
C LEU A 334 5.98 3.21 8.78
N ASP A 335 6.35 2.55 7.68
CA ASP A 335 5.44 2.15 6.62
C ASP A 335 5.12 0.65 6.77
N LEU A 336 3.84 0.33 6.95
CA LEU A 336 3.35 -1.04 7.08
C LEU A 336 2.99 -1.67 5.73
N THR A 337 2.84 -0.85 4.68
CA THR A 337 2.36 -1.29 3.36
C THR A 337 3.29 -0.87 2.22
N PRO A 338 4.61 -1.14 2.31
CA PRO A 338 5.53 -0.73 1.26
C PRO A 338 5.17 -1.40 -0.08
N GLY A 339 4.80 -0.57 -1.07
CA GLY A 339 4.43 -1.06 -2.40
C GLY A 339 3.03 -1.68 -2.53
N TYR A 340 2.16 -1.57 -1.53
CA TYR A 340 0.78 -2.02 -1.59
C TYR A 340 -0.18 -0.84 -1.85
N ALA A 341 -1.19 -1.07 -2.71
CA ALA A 341 -2.28 -0.12 -2.93
C ALA A 341 -3.50 -0.41 -2.02
N GLU A 342 -3.40 -1.43 -1.16
CA GLU A 342 -4.50 -1.89 -0.31
C GLU A 342 -4.60 -1.05 0.97
N ILE A 343 -5.81 -0.88 1.46
CA ILE A 343 -6.10 -0.17 2.71
C ILE A 343 -6.03 -1.15 3.88
N ILE A 344 -5.46 -0.73 5.00
CA ILE A 344 -5.39 -1.53 6.22
C ILE A 344 -6.76 -1.54 6.91
N SER A 345 -7.24 -2.73 7.26
CA SER A 345 -8.42 -2.87 8.12
C SER A 345 -8.09 -2.45 9.55
N ALA A 346 -8.79 -1.44 10.06
CA ALA A 346 -8.58 -0.95 11.43
C ALA A 346 -8.76 -2.08 12.46
N GLY A 347 -7.91 -2.08 13.49
CA GLY A 347 -7.91 -3.10 14.53
C GLY A 347 -7.25 -4.43 14.14
N SER A 348 -6.58 -4.51 12.98
CA SER A 348 -5.91 -5.74 12.53
C SER A 348 -4.40 -5.73 12.76
N VAL A 349 -3.81 -4.59 13.04
CA VAL A 349 -2.37 -4.42 13.02
C VAL A 349 -1.71 -4.84 14.32
N ARG A 350 -0.69 -5.68 14.18
CA ARG A 350 0.16 -6.15 15.26
C ARG A 350 1.57 -6.34 14.74
N PHE A 351 2.54 -5.69 15.34
CA PHE A 351 3.95 -5.80 14.94
C PHE A 351 4.89 -5.76 16.14
N LEU A 352 6.07 -6.30 15.96
CA LEU A 352 7.19 -6.16 16.89
C LEU A 352 8.13 -5.08 16.39
N LEU A 353 8.55 -4.18 17.26
CA LEU A 353 9.64 -3.24 17.04
C LEU A 353 10.61 -3.36 18.21
N ALA A 354 11.88 -3.61 17.91
CA ALA A 354 12.90 -3.86 18.94
C ALA A 354 12.48 -4.98 19.95
N GLY A 355 11.76 -6.00 19.45
CA GLY A 355 11.25 -7.08 20.29
C GLY A 355 10.04 -6.74 21.16
N THR A 356 9.59 -5.48 21.16
CA THR A 356 8.41 -5.04 21.89
C THR A 356 7.17 -5.09 21.00
N LEU A 357 6.06 -5.59 21.55
CA LEU A 357 4.78 -5.67 20.84
C LEU A 357 4.10 -4.32 20.76
N TYR A 358 3.64 -3.98 19.55
CA TYR A 358 2.76 -2.85 19.25
C TYR A 358 1.48 -3.36 18.62
N VAL A 359 0.34 -2.82 19.05
CA VAL A 359 -0.98 -3.16 18.51
C VAL A 359 -1.74 -1.89 18.14
N GLU A 360 -2.54 -1.99 17.11
CA GLU A 360 -3.42 -0.89 16.70
C GLU A 360 -4.83 -1.13 17.23
N THR A 361 -5.42 -0.09 17.80
CA THR A 361 -6.82 -0.06 18.21
C THR A 361 -7.41 1.30 17.87
N ALA A 362 -8.47 1.32 17.06
CA ALA A 362 -9.16 2.53 16.63
C ALA A 362 -8.23 3.64 16.08
N GLY A 363 -7.23 3.25 15.25
CA GLY A 363 -6.27 4.17 14.67
C GLY A 363 -5.12 4.60 15.59
N GLN A 364 -5.12 4.11 16.85
CA GLN A 364 -4.06 4.40 17.81
C GLN A 364 -3.13 3.20 17.99
N ILE A 365 -1.84 3.47 18.14
CA ILE A 365 -0.82 2.43 18.36
C ILE A 365 -0.49 2.39 19.86
N TYR A 366 -0.64 1.21 20.45
CA TYR A 366 -0.32 0.94 21.85
C TYR A 366 0.86 -0.02 21.96
N ARG A 367 1.80 0.29 22.84
CA ARG A 367 2.99 -0.51 23.13
C ARG A 367 2.79 -1.36 24.37
N ALA A 368 3.35 -2.59 24.33
CA ALA A 368 3.36 -3.54 25.43
C ALA A 368 2.00 -3.70 26.12
N PRO A 369 0.92 -4.00 25.36
CA PRO A 369 -0.39 -4.19 25.93
C PRO A 369 -0.40 -5.38 26.92
N GLY A 370 -1.07 -5.18 28.04
CA GLY A 370 -1.27 -6.24 29.04
C GLY A 370 -2.17 -7.34 28.46
N PRO A 371 -1.85 -8.63 28.69
CA PRO A 371 -2.61 -9.72 28.10
C PRO A 371 -4.06 -9.79 28.58
N ASP A 372 -4.32 -9.40 29.82
CA ASP A 372 -5.64 -9.54 30.43
C ASP A 372 -6.60 -8.39 30.09
N THR A 373 -6.08 -7.17 29.95
CA THR A 373 -6.90 -5.96 29.80
C THR A 373 -6.75 -5.30 28.43
N GLY A 374 -5.71 -5.69 27.65
CA GLY A 374 -5.33 -5.00 26.42
C GLY A 374 -4.78 -3.59 26.65
N ALA A 375 -4.71 -3.12 27.91
CA ALA A 375 -4.18 -1.81 28.22
C ALA A 375 -2.68 -1.75 27.93
N GLY A 376 -2.27 -0.75 27.17
CA GLY A 376 -0.87 -0.51 26.78
C GLY A 376 -0.51 0.96 26.88
N THR A 377 0.75 1.29 26.63
CA THR A 377 1.18 2.68 26.54
C THR A 377 0.86 3.23 25.15
N LEU A 378 0.05 4.30 25.09
CA LEU A 378 -0.18 5.00 23.82
C LEU A 378 1.17 5.46 23.24
N SER A 379 1.47 5.06 22.04
CA SER A 379 2.79 5.22 21.42
C SER A 379 2.77 5.81 20.02
N GLY A 380 1.58 6.04 19.46
CA GLY A 380 1.47 6.61 18.12
C GLY A 380 0.09 6.47 17.51
N SER A 381 0.03 6.70 16.20
CA SER A 381 -1.18 6.57 15.39
C SER A 381 -0.89 5.89 14.06
N LEU A 382 -1.91 5.27 13.48
CA LEU A 382 -1.91 4.68 12.15
C LEU A 382 -2.87 5.46 11.24
N ASP A 383 -2.42 5.79 10.04
CA ASP A 383 -3.30 6.12 8.92
C ASP A 383 -3.53 4.84 8.08
N PRO A 384 -4.72 4.24 8.14
CA PRO A 384 -5.00 2.99 7.43
C PRO A 384 -4.93 3.12 5.90
N SER A 385 -5.20 4.33 5.37
CA SER A 385 -5.24 4.58 3.93
C SER A 385 -3.85 4.62 3.29
N SER A 386 -2.86 5.11 4.02
CA SER A 386 -1.47 5.20 3.56
C SER A 386 -0.57 4.13 4.15
N GLY A 387 -1.06 3.35 5.13
CA GLY A 387 -0.24 2.38 5.87
C GLY A 387 0.82 3.01 6.77
N ARG A 388 0.78 4.34 6.95
CA ARG A 388 1.78 5.08 7.70
C ARG A 388 1.48 5.08 9.20
N VAL A 389 2.45 4.59 9.98
CA VAL A 389 2.46 4.72 11.44
C VAL A 389 3.38 5.87 11.84
N ILE A 390 2.87 6.75 12.71
CA ILE A 390 3.67 7.80 13.36
C ILE A 390 3.80 7.43 14.82
N LEU A 391 5.01 7.05 15.24
CA LEU A 391 5.33 6.74 16.63
C LEU A 391 5.78 8.01 17.35
N SER A 392 5.09 8.35 18.43
CA SER A 392 5.46 9.44 19.37
C SER A 392 6.22 8.93 20.60
N SER A 393 6.26 7.61 20.78
CA SER A 393 7.01 6.94 21.84
C SER A 393 7.44 5.54 21.38
N TRP A 394 8.69 5.16 21.61
CA TRP A 394 9.24 3.86 21.19
C TRP A 394 10.32 3.38 22.17
N VAL A 395 10.74 2.11 21.98
CA VAL A 395 11.90 1.55 22.68
C VAL A 395 13.14 1.84 21.85
N THR A 396 14.18 2.33 22.49
CA THR A 396 15.48 2.60 21.85
C THR A 396 16.26 1.32 21.57
N GLY A 397 17.19 1.37 20.64
CA GLY A 397 18.08 0.25 20.31
C GLY A 397 17.75 -0.39 18.98
N SER A 398 17.42 -1.69 18.95
CA SER A 398 17.17 -2.40 17.69
C SER A 398 16.11 -1.71 16.83
N ASN A 399 16.36 -1.61 15.53
CA ASN A 399 15.44 -1.04 14.55
C ASN A 399 14.64 -2.11 13.78
N ILE A 400 14.76 -3.39 14.18
CA ILE A 400 14.10 -4.51 13.49
C ILE A 400 12.60 -4.45 13.73
N VAL A 401 11.85 -4.48 12.64
CA VAL A 401 10.39 -4.55 12.63
C VAL A 401 9.94 -5.88 12.04
N THR A 402 9.04 -6.55 12.74
CA THR A 402 8.41 -7.78 12.23
C THR A 402 6.90 -7.65 12.34
N LEU A 403 6.22 -7.70 11.20
CA LEU A 403 4.77 -7.73 11.15
C LEU A 403 4.28 -9.07 11.69
N GLN A 404 3.45 -9.07 12.73
CA GLN A 404 2.86 -10.29 13.26
C GLN A 404 1.51 -10.60 12.64
N SER A 405 0.67 -9.59 12.46
CA SER A 405 -0.59 -9.72 11.74
C SER A 405 -1.05 -8.37 11.20
N MET A 406 -1.68 -8.40 10.06
CA MET A 406 -2.38 -7.28 9.44
C MET A 406 -3.39 -7.83 8.43
N VAL A 407 -4.52 -7.18 8.29
CA VAL A 407 -5.49 -7.44 7.21
C VAL A 407 -5.54 -6.22 6.32
N THR A 408 -5.37 -6.42 5.04
CA THR A 408 -5.50 -5.38 4.03
C THR A 408 -6.61 -5.74 3.03
N SER A 409 -7.22 -4.75 2.41
CA SER A 409 -8.26 -4.95 1.42
C SER A 409 -8.25 -3.81 0.40
N LEU A 410 -8.59 -4.13 -0.84
CA LEU A 410 -8.89 -3.12 -1.87
C LEU A 410 -10.23 -2.44 -1.60
N ASP A 411 -11.14 -3.15 -0.93
CA ASP A 411 -12.43 -2.65 -0.47
C ASP A 411 -12.68 -3.17 0.95
N VAL A 412 -12.61 -2.28 1.94
CA VAL A 412 -12.71 -2.61 3.37
C VAL A 412 -14.14 -2.65 3.89
N ARG A 413 -15.11 -2.27 3.09
CA ARG A 413 -16.49 -2.10 3.54
C ARG A 413 -17.41 -3.29 3.30
N PRO A 414 -17.42 -3.95 2.12
CA PRO A 414 -18.38 -4.97 1.86
C PRO A 414 -18.12 -6.24 2.67
N LEU A 415 -19.18 -6.73 3.30
CA LEU A 415 -19.22 -8.01 4.00
C LEU A 415 -20.13 -8.95 3.25
N ASP A 416 -19.71 -10.21 3.11
CA ASP A 416 -20.51 -11.28 2.52
C ASP A 416 -21.19 -12.14 3.58
N GLU A 417 -20.64 -12.20 4.78
CA GLU A 417 -21.18 -13.04 5.85
C GLU A 417 -21.02 -12.38 7.21
N VAL A 418 -22.01 -12.56 8.07
CA VAL A 418 -21.94 -12.21 9.50
C VAL A 418 -22.40 -13.40 10.33
N VAL A 419 -21.68 -13.68 11.41
CA VAL A 419 -22.04 -14.66 12.44
C VAL A 419 -22.06 -13.95 13.78
N PHE A 420 -23.15 -14.06 14.51
CA PHE A 420 -23.28 -13.42 15.82
C PHE A 420 -24.20 -14.21 16.74
N ARG A 421 -24.09 -13.96 18.02
CA ARG A 421 -25.04 -14.42 19.02
C ARG A 421 -25.93 -13.25 19.46
N THR A 422 -27.23 -13.48 19.54
CA THR A 422 -28.18 -12.49 20.07
C THR A 422 -27.91 -12.22 21.53
N PRO A 423 -28.20 -11.01 22.04
CA PRO A 423 -28.00 -10.67 23.46
C PRO A 423 -28.73 -11.59 24.42
N THR A 424 -29.90 -12.13 24.00
CA THR A 424 -30.71 -13.04 24.77
C THR A 424 -30.91 -14.36 24.01
N SER A 425 -30.98 -15.48 24.73
CA SER A 425 -31.35 -16.81 24.24
C SER A 425 -32.04 -17.59 25.35
N PRO A 426 -32.92 -18.56 25.05
CA PRO A 426 -33.38 -18.98 23.73
C PRO A 426 -34.28 -17.94 23.04
N LEU A 427 -34.29 -17.97 21.72
CA LEU A 427 -35.19 -17.15 20.93
C LEU A 427 -36.49 -17.88 20.65
N LYS A 428 -37.58 -17.14 20.51
CA LYS A 428 -38.85 -17.71 20.05
C LYS A 428 -38.76 -18.05 18.56
N SER A 429 -39.00 -19.31 18.22
CA SER A 429 -38.95 -19.81 16.84
C SER A 429 -39.86 -19.00 15.91
N GLY A 430 -39.38 -18.70 14.73
CA GLY A 430 -40.10 -17.98 13.69
C GLY A 430 -40.32 -16.48 13.92
N THR A 431 -39.60 -15.87 14.86
CA THR A 431 -39.79 -14.43 15.17
C THR A 431 -38.59 -13.56 14.83
N LEU A 432 -37.44 -14.15 14.49
CA LEU A 432 -36.25 -13.37 14.16
C LEU A 432 -36.43 -12.61 12.85
N GLN A 433 -36.24 -11.31 12.87
CA GLN A 433 -36.21 -10.46 11.70
C GLN A 433 -34.85 -9.78 11.60
N LEU A 434 -34.18 -9.91 10.45
CA LEU A 434 -32.98 -9.15 10.10
C LEU A 434 -33.34 -8.00 9.17
N ARG A 435 -32.73 -6.85 9.41
CA ARG A 435 -32.81 -5.66 8.54
C ARG A 435 -31.42 -5.14 8.28
N TRP A 436 -31.10 -4.89 7.02
CA TRP A 436 -29.78 -4.38 6.61
C TRP A 436 -29.91 -3.47 5.39
N THR A 437 -28.82 -2.79 5.09
CA THR A 437 -28.68 -2.01 3.86
C THR A 437 -27.57 -2.66 3.04
N THR A 438 -27.85 -2.94 1.78
CA THR A 438 -26.88 -3.49 0.82
C THR A 438 -25.84 -2.41 0.45
N TYR A 439 -24.75 -2.84 -0.17
CA TYR A 439 -23.65 -1.94 -0.53
C TYR A 439 -24.08 -0.82 -1.49
N ASP A 440 -25.07 -1.08 -2.35
CA ASP A 440 -25.70 -0.09 -3.25
C ASP A 440 -26.68 0.86 -2.55
N GLY A 441 -26.89 0.71 -1.24
CA GLY A 441 -27.81 1.54 -0.46
C GLY A 441 -29.25 1.03 -0.36
N THR A 442 -29.55 -0.15 -0.91
CA THR A 442 -30.90 -0.72 -0.86
C THR A 442 -31.20 -1.32 0.51
N ALA A 443 -32.31 -0.90 1.13
CA ALA A 443 -32.77 -1.46 2.40
C ALA A 443 -33.44 -2.81 2.21
N LYS A 444 -33.05 -3.81 2.98
CA LYS A 444 -33.58 -5.18 2.98
C LYS A 444 -34.12 -5.56 4.35
N SER A 445 -35.13 -6.43 4.37
CA SER A 445 -35.72 -6.97 5.59
C SER A 445 -36.25 -8.39 5.35
N LYS A 446 -35.82 -9.33 6.17
CA LYS A 446 -36.21 -10.75 6.09
C LYS A 446 -36.58 -11.29 7.45
N THR A 447 -37.58 -12.14 7.51
CA THR A 447 -37.98 -12.89 8.71
C THR A 447 -37.70 -14.35 8.51
N VAL A 448 -37.02 -14.99 9.45
CA VAL A 448 -36.72 -16.41 9.43
C VAL A 448 -37.88 -17.18 10.04
N ASP A 449 -38.33 -18.23 9.39
CA ASP A 449 -39.44 -19.05 9.86
C ASP A 449 -39.08 -20.00 11.00
N GLY A 450 -39.99 -20.83 11.42
CA GLY A 450 -39.80 -21.78 12.52
C GLY A 450 -38.78 -22.87 12.27
N THR A 451 -38.33 -23.09 11.04
CA THR A 451 -37.30 -24.06 10.70
C THR A 451 -35.88 -23.56 11.02
N GLY A 452 -35.73 -22.24 11.16
CA GLY A 452 -34.44 -21.60 11.38
C GLY A 452 -33.59 -21.44 10.13
N LEU A 453 -34.12 -21.71 8.93
CA LEU A 453 -33.43 -21.55 7.66
C LEU A 453 -34.27 -20.68 6.72
N LEU A 454 -33.65 -19.66 6.18
CA LEU A 454 -34.18 -18.86 5.08
C LEU A 454 -33.15 -18.88 3.94
N GLU A 455 -33.61 -19.29 2.76
CA GLU A 455 -32.82 -19.23 1.52
C GLU A 455 -33.61 -18.49 0.46
N ASP A 456 -33.14 -17.37 -0.01
CA ASP A 456 -33.72 -16.62 -1.10
C ASP A 456 -32.66 -15.92 -1.97
N THR A 457 -33.10 -15.05 -2.89
CA THR A 457 -32.21 -14.33 -3.80
C THR A 457 -31.40 -13.23 -3.13
N ASP A 458 -31.80 -12.77 -1.96
CA ASP A 458 -31.14 -11.66 -1.25
C ASP A 458 -30.12 -12.19 -0.22
N CYS A 459 -30.39 -13.35 0.37
CA CYS A 459 -29.55 -13.89 1.45
C CYS A 459 -29.87 -15.33 1.82
N THR A 460 -28.94 -15.96 2.52
CA THR A 460 -29.18 -17.20 3.27
C THR A 460 -28.98 -16.93 4.75
N ILE A 461 -30.00 -17.19 5.58
CA ILE A 461 -29.95 -16.97 7.03
C ILE A 461 -30.21 -18.31 7.75
N GLN A 462 -29.33 -18.66 8.67
CA GLN A 462 -29.47 -19.81 9.57
C GLN A 462 -29.55 -19.33 11.00
N VAL A 463 -30.49 -19.88 11.77
CA VAL A 463 -30.73 -19.51 13.18
C VAL A 463 -30.78 -20.75 14.05
N ASP A 464 -29.93 -20.78 15.04
CA ASP A 464 -30.06 -21.70 16.18
C ASP A 464 -30.86 -20.97 17.28
N TYR A 465 -32.16 -21.26 17.37
CA TYR A 465 -33.05 -20.61 18.30
C TYR A 465 -32.73 -20.88 19.78
N PRO A 466 -32.37 -22.12 20.18
CA PRO A 466 -31.92 -22.42 21.54
C PRO A 466 -30.71 -21.58 21.98
N LEU A 467 -29.70 -21.47 21.15
CA LEU A 467 -28.45 -20.78 21.47
C LEU A 467 -28.46 -19.31 21.10
N GLY A 468 -29.40 -18.87 20.24
CA GLY A 468 -29.44 -17.53 19.72
C GLY A 468 -28.32 -17.20 18.75
N ILE A 469 -27.79 -18.21 18.05
CA ILE A 469 -26.75 -18.04 17.03
C ILE A 469 -27.42 -17.74 15.70
N VAL A 470 -26.95 -16.70 15.03
CA VAL A 470 -27.42 -16.31 13.70
C VAL A 470 -26.22 -16.25 12.77
N ARG A 471 -26.35 -16.92 11.62
CA ARG A 471 -25.44 -16.85 10.50
C ARG A 471 -26.19 -16.29 9.31
N ALA A 472 -25.75 -15.17 8.77
CA ALA A 472 -26.36 -14.57 7.59
C ALA A 472 -25.29 -14.36 6.52
N ARG A 473 -25.55 -14.92 5.34
CA ARG A 473 -24.79 -14.72 4.10
C ARG A 473 -25.61 -13.85 3.17
N PHE A 474 -25.02 -12.82 2.62
CA PHE A 474 -25.69 -11.85 1.76
C PHE A 474 -25.43 -12.16 0.30
N GLY A 475 -26.48 -12.06 -0.52
CA GLY A 475 -26.44 -12.41 -1.92
C GLY A 475 -26.82 -13.88 -2.18
N GLN A 476 -26.79 -14.24 -3.46
CA GLN A 476 -27.14 -15.58 -3.91
C GLN A 476 -25.87 -16.37 -4.24
N TRP A 477 -25.67 -17.47 -3.53
CA TRP A 477 -24.61 -18.43 -3.81
C TRP A 477 -25.13 -19.46 -4.81
N LYS A 478 -24.48 -19.57 -5.96
CA LYS A 478 -24.80 -20.60 -6.96
C LYS A 478 -23.62 -21.57 -7.05
N THR A 479 -23.95 -22.83 -7.03
CA THR A 479 -23.04 -23.89 -7.42
C THR A 479 -23.07 -24.00 -8.94
N ASP A 480 -21.92 -23.91 -9.60
CA ASP A 480 -21.87 -24.19 -11.04
C ASP A 480 -22.17 -25.68 -11.28
N ALA A 481 -23.33 -25.95 -11.84
CA ALA A 481 -23.77 -27.31 -12.08
C ALA A 481 -22.97 -28.03 -13.17
N SER A 482 -22.14 -27.31 -13.93
CA SER A 482 -21.27 -27.86 -14.98
C SER A 482 -19.97 -28.43 -14.45
N LEU A 483 -19.58 -28.10 -13.19
CA LEU A 483 -18.37 -28.60 -12.57
C LEU A 483 -18.60 -29.96 -11.88
N SER A 484 -17.55 -30.77 -11.80
CA SER A 484 -17.60 -32.01 -11.02
C SER A 484 -17.89 -31.71 -9.54
N PRO A 485 -18.40 -32.67 -8.75
CA PRO A 485 -18.67 -32.46 -7.33
C PRO A 485 -17.46 -31.98 -6.53
N GLU A 486 -16.24 -32.34 -6.98
CA GLU A 486 -14.98 -31.95 -6.34
C GLU A 486 -14.50 -30.54 -6.75
N GLU A 487 -15.00 -30.02 -7.90
CA GLU A 487 -14.67 -28.72 -8.45
C GLU A 487 -15.78 -27.67 -8.24
N LYS A 488 -16.88 -28.04 -7.59
CA LYS A 488 -17.98 -27.13 -7.30
C LYS A 488 -17.52 -26.05 -6.34
N LEU A 489 -17.16 -24.90 -6.89
CA LEU A 489 -16.93 -23.68 -6.16
C LEU A 489 -18.24 -22.94 -5.99
N GLU A 490 -18.58 -22.55 -4.76
CA GLU A 490 -19.61 -21.57 -4.53
C GLU A 490 -19.13 -20.24 -5.12
N VAL A 491 -19.77 -19.80 -6.19
CA VAL A 491 -19.46 -18.52 -6.82
C VAL A 491 -20.41 -17.47 -6.29
N TRP A 492 -19.91 -16.37 -5.81
CA TRP A 492 -20.73 -15.23 -5.44
C TRP A 492 -21.32 -14.55 -6.67
N TYR A 493 -22.65 -14.45 -6.67
CA TYR A 493 -23.39 -14.10 -7.87
C TYR A 493 -23.74 -12.62 -7.98
N ASP A 494 -23.89 -11.93 -6.86
CA ASP A 494 -24.30 -10.54 -6.81
C ASP A 494 -23.44 -9.75 -5.82
N PRO A 495 -22.40 -9.04 -6.33
CA PRO A 495 -21.53 -8.24 -5.47
C PRO A 495 -22.26 -7.07 -4.80
N ASP A 496 -23.38 -6.60 -5.38
CA ASP A 496 -24.12 -5.46 -4.85
C ASP A 496 -25.04 -5.86 -3.68
N ALA A 497 -25.28 -7.16 -3.50
CA ALA A 497 -26.01 -7.69 -2.35
C ALA A 497 -25.20 -7.66 -1.04
N ARG A 498 -23.90 -7.43 -1.10
CA ARG A 498 -23.02 -7.27 0.08
C ARG A 498 -23.49 -6.13 0.95
N ILE A 499 -23.22 -6.22 2.25
CA ILE A 499 -23.50 -5.10 3.17
C ILE A 499 -22.24 -4.24 3.37
N ASP A 500 -22.44 -2.94 3.55
CA ASP A 500 -21.37 -2.05 3.99
C ASP A 500 -21.09 -2.29 5.47
N PHE A 501 -19.83 -2.50 5.85
CA PHE A 501 -19.43 -2.68 7.26
C PHE A 501 -19.80 -1.46 8.13
N ALA A 502 -19.79 -0.25 7.55
CA ALA A 502 -20.29 0.95 8.23
C ALA A 502 -21.82 0.99 8.33
N GLY A 503 -22.51 0.11 7.60
CA GLY A 503 -23.96 -0.04 7.65
C GLY A 503 -24.42 -0.67 8.95
N THR A 504 -25.71 -0.48 9.26
CA THR A 504 -26.31 -1.04 10.47
C THR A 504 -27.05 -2.32 10.13
N LEU A 505 -26.60 -3.43 10.69
CA LEU A 505 -27.39 -4.67 10.74
C LEU A 505 -28.27 -4.60 12.01
N LYS A 506 -29.57 -4.61 11.83
CA LYS A 506 -30.55 -4.57 12.95
C LYS A 506 -31.25 -5.91 13.08
N ILE A 507 -31.40 -6.31 14.32
CA ILE A 507 -32.12 -7.51 14.72
C ILE A 507 -33.38 -7.10 15.47
N TRP A 508 -34.47 -7.75 15.17
CA TRP A 508 -35.75 -7.52 15.81
C TRP A 508 -36.34 -8.84 16.29
#